data_aa9150b05e2ec7ea58b4d962f21f9029
#
_entry.id   aa9150b05e2ec7ea58b4d962f21f9029
#
_cell.length_a   1.000
_cell.length_b   1.000
_cell.length_c   1.000
_cell.angle_alpha   90.00
_cell.angle_beta   90.00
_cell.angle_gamma   90.00
#
_symmetry.space_group_name_H-M   'P 1'
#
loop_
_entity.id
_entity.type
_entity.pdbx_description
1 polymer ?
#
loop_
_entity_poly.entity_id
_entity_poly.type
_entity_poly.pdbx_seq_one_letter_code
_entity_poly.pdbx_strand_id
1 'polypeptide(L)'
;ENEIKKFLGEQRDGIKYMHDQTLRLMSHGYVPTEIANKIEFPPALAKLWHLRGYYGALKHNVQGIYAYYLGWYDGNPANLDKLPPREMANKTLAYMGGINNVLKKAKIDFENGEYRWVASILDQIIWSDPDNKEAKELAILTYSQLGFSAENATWRNAYLSAAQELKDGLPKRIKNHRTLRDVLKGMSPLLLLNSLSIRLNGPKAINKKFSINWKIKNSNEICHSELSNCVLVNRDGIDPRAKVNINISRDKLSEYALGQID
;
A
#
# COMPACT_ATOMS: atom_id res chain seq x y z
N GLU A 1 -2.72 7.48 39.62
CA GLU A 1 -1.31 7.33 39.21
C GLU A 1 -0.92 5.86 39.02
N ASN A 2 -1.27 4.97 39.95
CA ASN A 2 -0.92 3.54 39.89
C ASN A 2 -1.61 2.83 38.72
N GLU A 3 -2.86 3.15 38.40
CA GLU A 3 -3.59 2.57 37.26
C GLU A 3 -2.98 3.01 35.93
N ILE A 4 -2.55 4.26 35.79
CA ILE A 4 -1.89 4.77 34.59
C ILE A 4 -0.54 4.06 34.40
N LYS A 5 0.26 3.91 35.46
CA LYS A 5 1.54 3.18 35.41
C LYS A 5 1.33 1.71 34.98
N LYS A 6 0.30 1.07 35.56
CA LYS A 6 -0.06 -0.31 35.18
C LYS A 6 -0.45 -0.41 33.72
N PHE A 7 -1.36 0.45 33.25
CA PHE A 7 -1.81 0.48 31.85
C PHE A 7 -0.64 0.67 30.87
N LEU A 8 0.21 1.67 31.13
CA LEU A 8 1.39 1.93 30.30
C LEU A 8 2.40 0.76 30.35
N GLY A 9 2.55 0.11 31.50
CA GLY A 9 3.37 -1.09 31.66
C GLY A 9 2.84 -2.25 30.81
N GLU A 10 1.55 -2.49 30.83
CA GLU A 10 0.88 -3.53 30.03
C GLU A 10 0.99 -3.25 28.52
N GLN A 11 0.84 -1.98 28.08
CA GLN A 11 1.07 -1.57 26.70
C GLN A 11 2.51 -1.82 26.25
N ARG A 12 3.48 -1.39 27.06
CA ARG A 12 4.91 -1.65 26.81
C ARG A 12 5.16 -3.16 26.64
N ASP A 13 4.64 -3.96 27.57
CA ASP A 13 4.87 -5.41 27.59
C ASP A 13 4.26 -6.09 26.37
N GLY A 14 3.08 -5.68 25.91
CA GLY A 14 2.46 -6.17 24.70
C GLY A 14 3.28 -5.86 23.45
N ILE A 15 3.72 -4.60 23.32
CA ILE A 15 4.57 -4.17 22.19
C ILE A 15 5.91 -4.91 22.20
N LYS A 16 6.55 -4.97 23.38
CA LYS A 16 7.83 -5.66 23.56
C LYS A 16 7.72 -7.15 23.27
N TYR A 17 6.65 -7.80 23.71
CA TYR A 17 6.42 -9.20 23.43
C TYR A 17 6.32 -9.47 21.92
N MET A 18 5.51 -8.69 21.18
CA MET A 18 5.43 -8.82 19.71
C MET A 18 6.80 -8.67 19.07
N HIS A 19 7.54 -7.63 19.45
CA HIS A 19 8.84 -7.33 18.91
C HIS A 19 9.85 -8.47 19.19
N ASP A 20 10.04 -8.81 20.46
CA ASP A 20 11.08 -9.76 20.86
C ASP A 20 10.77 -11.18 20.34
N GLN A 21 9.51 -11.62 20.36
CA GLN A 21 9.15 -12.93 19.83
C GLN A 21 9.28 -12.98 18.31
N THR A 22 9.03 -11.89 17.60
CA THR A 22 9.29 -11.81 16.16
C THR A 22 10.77 -11.98 15.89
N LEU A 23 11.64 -11.21 16.55
CA LEU A 23 13.11 -11.33 16.39
C LEU A 23 13.62 -12.73 16.75
N ARG A 24 13.11 -13.32 17.83
CA ARG A 24 13.47 -14.68 18.23
C ARG A 24 13.17 -15.70 17.12
N LEU A 25 11.97 -15.64 16.52
CA LEU A 25 11.60 -16.56 15.46
C LEU A 25 12.34 -16.26 14.14
N MET A 26 12.62 -14.99 13.85
CA MET A 26 13.49 -14.58 12.74
C MET A 26 14.87 -15.21 12.86
N SER A 27 15.48 -15.17 14.07
CA SER A 27 16.80 -15.78 14.31
C SER A 27 16.81 -17.31 14.19
N HIS A 28 15.64 -17.94 14.24
CA HIS A 28 15.45 -19.37 13.98
C HIS A 28 15.12 -19.69 12.50
N GLY A 29 15.12 -18.69 11.62
CA GLY A 29 14.91 -18.87 10.17
C GLY A 29 13.44 -18.94 9.72
N TYR A 30 12.48 -18.61 10.60
CA TYR A 30 11.08 -18.55 10.19
C TYR A 30 10.78 -17.35 9.28
N VAL A 31 9.96 -17.55 8.26
CA VAL A 31 9.51 -16.48 7.35
C VAL A 31 8.31 -15.69 7.93
N PRO A 32 8.05 -14.46 7.45
CA PRO A 32 7.09 -13.56 8.10
C PRO A 32 5.67 -14.15 8.22
N THR A 33 5.20 -14.92 7.24
CA THR A 33 3.89 -15.57 7.29
C THR A 33 3.81 -16.68 8.33
N GLU A 34 4.89 -17.42 8.52
CA GLU A 34 4.97 -18.46 9.58
C GLU A 34 4.99 -17.82 10.96
N ILE A 35 5.82 -16.79 11.14
CA ILE A 35 5.91 -16.06 12.41
C ILE A 35 4.54 -15.48 12.78
N ALA A 36 3.86 -14.84 11.84
CA ALA A 36 2.53 -14.26 12.05
C ALA A 36 1.45 -15.27 12.45
N ASN A 37 1.61 -16.55 12.09
CA ASN A 37 0.68 -17.61 12.49
C ASN A 37 1.13 -18.38 13.74
N LYS A 38 2.38 -18.20 14.19
CA LYS A 38 2.92 -18.84 15.41
C LYS A 38 2.82 -17.96 16.65
N ILE A 39 2.89 -16.63 16.49
CA ILE A 39 2.86 -15.71 17.63
C ILE A 39 1.42 -15.49 18.08
N GLU A 40 1.19 -15.80 19.35
CA GLU A 40 -0.03 -15.49 20.09
C GLU A 40 0.36 -14.79 21.40
N PHE A 41 -0.47 -13.87 21.87
CA PHE A 41 -0.26 -13.29 23.19
C PHE A 41 -0.46 -14.37 24.27
N PRO A 42 0.42 -14.40 25.30
CA PRO A 42 0.19 -15.26 26.45
C PRO A 42 -1.08 -14.82 27.19
N PRO A 43 -1.74 -15.71 27.96
CA PRO A 43 -3.01 -15.43 28.62
C PRO A 43 -3.02 -14.15 29.47
N ALA A 44 -1.88 -13.77 30.04
CA ALA A 44 -1.75 -12.55 30.82
C ALA A 44 -1.95 -11.28 29.98
N LEU A 45 -1.48 -11.26 28.71
CA LEU A 45 -1.64 -10.15 27.78
C LEU A 45 -2.92 -10.27 26.94
N ALA A 46 -3.29 -11.48 26.53
CA ALA A 46 -4.45 -11.74 25.68
C ALA A 46 -5.78 -11.28 26.26
N LYS A 47 -5.91 -11.33 27.61
CA LYS A 47 -7.12 -10.86 28.32
C LYS A 47 -7.26 -9.35 28.41
N LEU A 48 -6.20 -8.60 28.11
CA LEU A 48 -6.19 -7.14 28.23
C LEU A 48 -6.90 -6.52 27.05
N TRP A 49 -8.03 -5.84 27.28
CA TRP A 49 -8.85 -5.26 26.24
C TRP A 49 -8.09 -4.25 25.35
N HIS A 50 -7.17 -3.51 25.93
CA HIS A 50 -6.38 -2.49 25.25
C HIS A 50 -5.21 -3.03 24.42
N LEU A 51 -4.97 -4.34 24.45
CA LEU A 51 -4.01 -5.02 23.58
C LEU A 51 -4.71 -5.80 22.43
N ARG A 52 -6.03 -5.80 22.41
CA ARG A 52 -6.77 -6.45 21.32
C ARG A 52 -6.60 -5.71 19.99
N GLY A 53 -6.70 -6.46 18.91
CA GLY A 53 -6.42 -5.99 17.56
C GLY A 53 -7.58 -5.22 16.90
N TYR A 54 -8.07 -4.15 17.51
CA TYR A 54 -9.18 -3.38 16.94
C TYR A 54 -8.80 -2.54 15.73
N TYR A 55 -7.60 -1.96 15.72
CA TYR A 55 -7.04 -1.16 14.64
C TYR A 55 -5.82 -1.84 14.02
N GLY A 56 -4.78 -2.14 14.81
CA GLY A 56 -3.67 -3.00 14.42
C GLY A 56 -4.03 -4.47 14.62
N ALA A 57 -3.42 -5.38 13.88
CA ALA A 57 -3.55 -6.82 14.09
C ALA A 57 -2.19 -7.42 14.44
N LEU A 58 -2.14 -8.30 15.44
CA LEU A 58 -0.90 -8.96 15.87
C LEU A 58 -0.15 -9.56 14.67
N LYS A 59 -0.86 -10.31 13.83
CA LYS A 59 -0.29 -10.94 12.61
C LYS A 59 0.29 -9.92 11.62
N HIS A 60 -0.35 -8.77 11.46
CA HIS A 60 0.12 -7.72 10.56
C HIS A 60 1.33 -6.99 11.14
N ASN A 61 1.27 -6.65 12.43
CA ASN A 61 2.36 -5.99 13.15
C ASN A 61 3.63 -6.82 13.16
N VAL A 62 3.52 -8.14 13.35
CA VAL A 62 4.63 -9.10 13.27
C VAL A 62 5.32 -9.05 11.90
N GLN A 63 4.55 -9.04 10.81
CA GLN A 63 5.08 -8.90 9.45
C GLN A 63 5.75 -7.53 9.26
N GLY A 64 5.18 -6.46 9.84
CA GLY A 64 5.78 -5.13 9.83
C GLY A 64 7.13 -5.08 10.57
N ILE A 65 7.24 -5.74 11.73
CA ILE A 65 8.51 -5.86 12.47
C ILE A 65 9.54 -6.62 11.64
N TYR A 66 9.14 -7.76 11.04
CA TYR A 66 10.03 -8.51 10.15
C TYR A 66 10.57 -7.63 9.02
N ALA A 67 9.67 -6.94 8.30
CA ALA A 67 10.04 -6.08 7.18
C ALA A 67 10.95 -4.90 7.61
N TYR A 68 10.80 -4.38 8.82
CA TYR A 68 11.66 -3.33 9.36
C TYR A 68 13.12 -3.78 9.47
N TYR A 69 13.37 -5.03 9.89
CA TYR A 69 14.73 -5.54 10.11
C TYR A 69 15.35 -6.20 8.88
N LEU A 70 14.57 -6.94 8.10
CA LEU A 70 15.07 -7.75 6.97
C LEU A 70 14.56 -7.28 5.60
N GLY A 71 13.64 -6.31 5.56
CA GLY A 71 13.04 -5.85 4.31
C GLY A 71 11.97 -6.84 3.78
N TRP A 72 11.71 -6.74 2.49
CA TRP A 72 10.65 -7.52 1.81
C TRP A 72 11.04 -8.96 1.47
N TYR A 73 12.34 -9.24 1.40
CA TYR A 73 12.85 -10.54 0.99
C TYR A 73 12.84 -11.52 2.16
N ASP A 74 12.19 -12.65 1.97
CA ASP A 74 11.97 -13.67 3.00
C ASP A 74 13.08 -14.74 3.07
N GLY A 75 14.17 -14.56 2.31
CA GLY A 75 15.30 -15.51 2.26
C GLY A 75 15.09 -16.68 1.30
N ASN A 76 13.90 -16.84 0.71
CA ASN A 76 13.64 -17.89 -0.27
C ASN A 76 13.97 -17.42 -1.69
N PRO A 77 14.98 -17.99 -2.37
CA PRO A 77 15.35 -17.58 -3.73
C PRO A 77 14.20 -17.63 -4.74
N ALA A 78 13.22 -18.51 -4.56
CA ALA A 78 12.04 -18.56 -5.42
C ALA A 78 11.15 -17.30 -5.35
N ASN A 79 11.31 -16.49 -4.29
CA ASN A 79 10.59 -15.23 -4.08
C ASN A 79 11.41 -14.00 -4.49
N LEU A 80 12.67 -14.17 -4.93
CA LEU A 80 13.56 -13.05 -5.27
C LEU A 80 13.12 -12.33 -6.55
N ASP A 81 12.77 -13.08 -7.58
CA ASP A 81 12.38 -12.55 -8.90
C ASP A 81 11.14 -13.31 -9.40
N LYS A 82 10.00 -12.94 -8.83
CA LYS A 82 8.71 -13.56 -9.18
C LYS A 82 8.22 -13.10 -10.53
N LEU A 83 7.58 -14.00 -11.26
CA LEU A 83 6.82 -13.63 -12.46
C LEU A 83 5.77 -12.56 -12.12
N PRO A 84 5.44 -11.65 -13.08
CA PRO A 84 4.33 -10.72 -12.93
C PRO A 84 3.02 -11.45 -12.57
N PRO A 85 2.11 -10.83 -11.79
CA PRO A 85 0.93 -11.51 -11.26
C PRO A 85 0.11 -12.25 -12.31
N ARG A 86 -0.14 -11.63 -13.47
CA ARG A 86 -0.93 -12.25 -14.56
C ARG A 86 -0.24 -13.47 -15.17
N GLU A 87 1.06 -13.39 -15.37
CA GLU A 87 1.83 -14.51 -15.92
C GLU A 87 1.91 -15.68 -14.92
N MET A 88 2.14 -15.37 -13.65
CA MET A 88 2.12 -16.34 -12.56
C MET A 88 0.75 -17.03 -12.47
N ALA A 89 -0.32 -16.28 -12.52
CA ALA A 89 -1.68 -16.79 -12.47
C ALA A 89 -1.99 -17.76 -13.63
N ASN A 90 -1.64 -17.36 -14.86
CA ASN A 90 -1.85 -18.21 -16.05
C ASN A 90 -1.14 -19.56 -15.92
N LYS A 91 0.13 -19.53 -15.50
CA LYS A 91 0.91 -20.76 -15.32
C LYS A 91 0.37 -21.63 -14.17
N THR A 92 0.06 -21.03 -13.03
CA THR A 92 -0.50 -21.70 -11.87
C THR A 92 -1.81 -22.41 -12.23
N LEU A 93 -2.73 -21.71 -12.88
CA LEU A 93 -4.03 -22.29 -13.27
C LEU A 93 -3.87 -23.40 -14.30
N ALA A 94 -2.93 -23.30 -15.24
CA ALA A 94 -2.65 -24.36 -16.19
C ALA A 94 -2.16 -25.65 -15.47
N TYR A 95 -1.23 -25.51 -14.50
CA TYR A 95 -0.78 -26.65 -13.69
C TYR A 95 -1.89 -27.23 -12.81
N MET A 96 -2.86 -26.43 -12.39
CA MET A 96 -4.00 -26.88 -11.56
C MET A 96 -5.16 -27.49 -12.38
N GLY A 97 -5.03 -27.61 -13.70
CA GLY A 97 -6.05 -28.19 -14.59
C GLY A 97 -7.07 -27.20 -15.11
N GLY A 98 -6.72 -25.92 -15.13
CA GLY A 98 -7.51 -24.83 -15.73
C GLY A 98 -8.54 -24.21 -14.79
N ILE A 99 -9.07 -23.04 -15.22
CA ILE A 99 -9.97 -22.21 -14.41
C ILE A 99 -11.19 -22.97 -13.91
N ASN A 100 -11.86 -23.74 -14.77
CA ASN A 100 -13.09 -24.44 -14.38
C ASN A 100 -12.87 -25.51 -13.29
N ASN A 101 -11.76 -26.23 -13.36
CA ASN A 101 -11.41 -27.19 -12.33
C ASN A 101 -11.08 -26.53 -11.00
N VAL A 102 -10.33 -25.44 -11.05
CA VAL A 102 -9.95 -24.64 -9.86
C VAL A 102 -11.18 -24.02 -9.21
N LEU A 103 -12.08 -23.43 -10.00
CA LEU A 103 -13.30 -22.81 -9.51
C LEU A 103 -14.24 -23.82 -8.84
N LYS A 104 -14.37 -25.01 -9.44
CA LYS A 104 -15.14 -26.10 -8.82
C LYS A 104 -14.60 -26.48 -7.45
N LYS A 105 -13.28 -26.61 -7.30
CA LYS A 105 -12.64 -26.91 -6.01
C LYS A 105 -12.80 -25.76 -5.03
N ALA A 106 -12.60 -24.52 -5.48
CA ALA A 106 -12.74 -23.32 -4.65
C ALA A 106 -14.15 -23.19 -4.03
N LYS A 107 -15.20 -23.63 -4.72
CA LYS A 107 -16.56 -23.69 -4.16
C LYS A 107 -16.67 -24.67 -3.00
N ILE A 108 -16.08 -25.84 -3.14
CA ILE A 108 -16.06 -26.85 -2.07
C ILE A 108 -15.29 -26.31 -0.86
N ASP A 109 -14.13 -25.70 -1.11
CA ASP A 109 -13.31 -25.12 -0.04
C ASP A 109 -14.03 -23.94 0.64
N PHE A 110 -14.82 -23.16 -0.10
CA PHE A 110 -15.67 -22.11 0.47
C PHE A 110 -16.74 -22.70 1.41
N GLU A 111 -17.43 -23.76 1.03
CA GLU A 111 -18.41 -24.45 1.86
C GLU A 111 -17.77 -25.03 3.14
N ASN A 112 -16.51 -25.44 3.05
CA ASN A 112 -15.71 -25.90 4.19
C ASN A 112 -15.17 -24.77 5.09
N GLY A 113 -15.40 -23.49 4.73
CA GLY A 113 -14.95 -22.34 5.52
C GLY A 113 -13.49 -21.94 5.29
N GLU A 114 -12.81 -22.50 4.28
CA GLU A 114 -11.39 -22.22 3.96
C GLU A 114 -11.21 -20.87 3.24
N TYR A 115 -11.88 -19.82 3.72
CA TYR A 115 -11.98 -18.52 3.05
C TYR A 115 -10.63 -17.88 2.71
N ARG A 116 -9.61 -18.03 3.56
CA ARG A 116 -8.26 -17.49 3.29
C ARG A 116 -7.62 -18.16 2.06
N TRP A 117 -7.78 -19.47 1.95
CA TRP A 117 -7.32 -20.24 0.80
C TRP A 117 -8.10 -19.88 -0.46
N VAL A 118 -9.43 -19.87 -0.36
CA VAL A 118 -10.32 -19.50 -1.46
C VAL A 118 -9.99 -18.11 -2.00
N ALA A 119 -9.76 -17.12 -1.13
CA ALA A 119 -9.32 -15.79 -1.54
C ALA A 119 -8.04 -15.84 -2.39
N SER A 120 -7.04 -16.62 -1.97
CA SER A 120 -5.77 -16.76 -2.69
C SER A 120 -5.94 -17.42 -4.07
N ILE A 121 -6.83 -18.39 -4.18
CA ILE A 121 -7.08 -19.09 -5.44
C ILE A 121 -7.92 -18.28 -6.40
N LEU A 122 -8.94 -17.57 -5.90
CA LEU A 122 -9.75 -16.65 -6.72
C LEU A 122 -8.94 -15.47 -7.25
N ASP A 123 -7.96 -14.99 -6.48
CA ASP A 123 -7.01 -13.98 -6.94
C ASP A 123 -6.29 -14.44 -8.22
N GLN A 124 -5.85 -15.70 -8.29
CA GLN A 124 -5.22 -16.25 -9.51
C GLN A 124 -6.20 -16.26 -10.69
N ILE A 125 -7.47 -16.61 -10.46
CA ILE A 125 -8.47 -16.61 -11.54
C ILE A 125 -8.72 -15.19 -12.03
N ILE A 126 -8.91 -14.23 -11.13
CA ILE A 126 -9.20 -12.83 -11.47
C ILE A 126 -8.00 -12.16 -12.17
N TRP A 127 -6.76 -12.48 -11.81
CA TRP A 127 -5.57 -12.00 -12.53
C TRP A 127 -5.49 -12.56 -13.94
N SER A 128 -5.84 -13.84 -14.14
CA SER A 128 -5.82 -14.51 -15.43
C SER A 128 -6.97 -14.04 -16.35
N ASP A 129 -8.18 -14.04 -15.80
CA ASP A 129 -9.44 -13.67 -16.46
C ASP A 129 -10.21 -12.65 -15.61
N PRO A 130 -9.91 -11.34 -15.78
CA PRO A 130 -10.56 -10.27 -14.99
C PRO A 130 -12.07 -10.15 -15.19
N ASP A 131 -12.61 -10.77 -16.24
CA ASP A 131 -14.04 -10.70 -16.57
C ASP A 131 -14.82 -11.95 -16.13
N ASN A 132 -14.17 -12.88 -15.46
CA ASN A 132 -14.80 -14.10 -14.97
C ASN A 132 -15.84 -13.80 -13.89
N LYS A 133 -17.11 -13.83 -14.28
CA LYS A 133 -18.23 -13.47 -13.40
C LYS A 133 -18.36 -14.39 -12.20
N GLU A 134 -18.24 -15.70 -12.43
CA GLU A 134 -18.42 -16.70 -11.39
C GLU A 134 -17.31 -16.61 -10.31
N ALA A 135 -16.07 -16.38 -10.73
CA ALA A 135 -14.97 -16.13 -9.81
C ALA A 135 -15.17 -14.84 -9.01
N LYS A 136 -15.64 -13.75 -9.64
CA LYS A 136 -15.98 -12.51 -8.94
C LYS A 136 -17.08 -12.69 -7.92
N GLU A 137 -18.17 -13.37 -8.26
CA GLU A 137 -19.29 -13.64 -7.36
C GLU A 137 -18.82 -14.44 -6.12
N LEU A 138 -18.03 -15.47 -6.32
CA LEU A 138 -17.46 -16.24 -5.21
C LEU A 138 -16.46 -15.43 -4.39
N ALA A 139 -15.66 -14.54 -5.04
CA ALA A 139 -14.74 -13.65 -4.34
C ALA A 139 -15.47 -12.62 -3.47
N ILE A 140 -16.60 -12.05 -3.95
CA ILE A 140 -17.44 -11.16 -3.16
C ILE A 140 -17.92 -11.85 -1.88
N LEU A 141 -18.41 -13.08 -1.98
CA LEU A 141 -18.85 -13.85 -0.83
C LEU A 141 -17.66 -14.15 0.12
N THR A 142 -16.53 -14.58 -0.43
CA THR A 142 -15.32 -14.90 0.32
C THR A 142 -14.79 -13.71 1.10
N TYR A 143 -14.64 -12.55 0.44
CA TYR A 143 -14.19 -11.33 1.10
C TYR A 143 -15.20 -10.82 2.12
N SER A 144 -16.50 -11.00 1.89
CA SER A 144 -17.53 -10.67 2.87
C SER A 144 -17.37 -11.53 4.14
N GLN A 145 -17.16 -12.83 4.02
CA GLN A 145 -16.92 -13.72 5.17
C GLN A 145 -15.65 -13.32 5.94
N LEU A 146 -14.54 -13.07 5.22
CA LEU A 146 -13.29 -12.62 5.84
C LEU A 146 -13.45 -11.26 6.54
N GLY A 147 -14.21 -10.35 5.93
CA GLY A 147 -14.49 -9.05 6.51
C GLY A 147 -15.36 -9.13 7.76
N PHE A 148 -16.43 -9.90 7.74
CA PHE A 148 -17.30 -10.08 8.91
C PHE A 148 -16.60 -10.82 10.06
N SER A 149 -15.66 -11.71 9.76
CA SER A 149 -14.88 -12.43 10.77
C SER A 149 -13.71 -11.61 11.33
N ALA A 150 -13.33 -10.48 10.69
CA ALA A 150 -12.19 -9.68 11.13
C ALA A 150 -12.54 -8.80 12.32
N GLU A 151 -11.87 -8.99 13.46
CA GLU A 151 -11.93 -8.07 14.59
C GLU A 151 -11.29 -6.72 14.24
N ASN A 152 -10.19 -6.76 13.51
CA ASN A 152 -9.43 -5.60 13.07
C ASN A 152 -10.22 -4.76 12.06
N ALA A 153 -10.47 -3.49 12.38
CA ALA A 153 -11.26 -2.60 11.52
C ALA A 153 -10.60 -2.32 10.15
N THR A 154 -9.27 -2.25 10.10
CA THR A 154 -8.56 -2.01 8.84
C THR A 154 -8.62 -3.22 7.91
N TRP A 155 -8.50 -4.44 8.44
CA TRP A 155 -8.69 -5.67 7.67
C TRP A 155 -10.13 -5.83 7.21
N ARG A 156 -11.08 -5.58 8.13
CA ARG A 156 -12.50 -5.61 7.80
C ARG A 156 -12.81 -4.68 6.63
N ASN A 157 -12.34 -3.45 6.70
CA ASN A 157 -12.56 -2.46 5.65
C ASN A 157 -11.87 -2.87 4.34
N ALA A 158 -10.66 -3.42 4.39
CA ALA A 158 -9.98 -3.91 3.18
C ALA A 158 -10.80 -4.99 2.47
N TYR A 159 -11.26 -6.01 3.21
CA TYR A 159 -12.06 -7.09 2.63
C TYR A 159 -13.43 -6.61 2.13
N LEU A 160 -14.16 -5.84 2.92
CA LEU A 160 -15.50 -5.37 2.53
C LEU A 160 -15.44 -4.36 1.39
N SER A 161 -14.42 -3.48 1.33
CA SER A 161 -14.21 -2.60 0.18
C SER A 161 -13.87 -3.38 -1.08
N ALA A 162 -13.03 -4.42 -0.99
CA ALA A 162 -12.74 -5.27 -2.14
C ALA A 162 -13.99 -5.99 -2.65
N ALA A 163 -14.84 -6.51 -1.76
CA ALA A 163 -16.12 -7.10 -2.13
C ALA A 163 -17.04 -6.09 -2.83
N GLN A 164 -17.12 -4.86 -2.30
CA GLN A 164 -17.90 -3.77 -2.88
C GLN A 164 -17.39 -3.37 -4.27
N GLU A 165 -16.06 -3.23 -4.44
CA GLU A 165 -15.44 -2.88 -5.72
C GLU A 165 -15.64 -3.96 -6.79
N LEU A 166 -15.58 -5.23 -6.42
CA LEU A 166 -15.90 -6.34 -7.33
C LEU A 166 -17.36 -6.33 -7.76
N LYS A 167 -18.27 -5.93 -6.87
CA LYS A 167 -19.71 -5.88 -7.12
C LYS A 167 -20.12 -4.68 -7.97
N ASP A 168 -19.68 -3.49 -7.59
CA ASP A 168 -20.20 -2.22 -8.11
C ASP A 168 -19.18 -1.48 -9.00
N GLY A 169 -17.96 -2.01 -9.11
CA GLY A 169 -16.83 -1.36 -9.76
C GLY A 169 -16.16 -0.33 -8.86
N LEU A 170 -15.10 0.29 -9.38
CA LEU A 170 -14.36 1.32 -8.64
C LEU A 170 -15.26 2.55 -8.40
N PRO A 171 -15.22 3.12 -7.19
CA PRO A 171 -15.99 4.32 -6.90
C PRO A 171 -15.56 5.45 -7.85
N LYS A 172 -16.54 6.18 -8.38
CA LYS A 172 -16.25 7.37 -9.19
C LYS A 172 -15.40 8.32 -8.36
N ARG A 173 -14.25 8.69 -8.87
CA ARG A 173 -13.28 9.57 -8.18
C ARG A 173 -13.99 10.88 -7.83
N ILE A 174 -14.30 11.06 -6.58
CA ILE A 174 -14.79 12.35 -6.08
C ILE A 174 -13.58 13.29 -6.14
N LYS A 175 -13.62 14.24 -7.09
CA LYS A 175 -12.60 15.31 -7.15
C LYS A 175 -12.83 16.25 -5.96
N ASN A 176 -12.36 15.86 -4.77
CA ASN A 176 -12.42 16.73 -3.60
C ASN A 176 -11.28 17.78 -3.69
N HIS A 177 -11.48 18.76 -4.60
CA HIS A 177 -10.52 19.81 -4.84
C HIS A 177 -10.25 20.68 -3.62
N ARG A 178 -11.18 20.75 -2.67
CA ARG A 178 -11.05 21.61 -1.49
C ARG A 178 -10.00 21.08 -0.52
N THR A 179 -10.13 19.84 -0.10
CA THR A 179 -9.15 19.17 0.80
C THR A 179 -7.76 19.13 0.17
N LEU A 180 -7.67 18.85 -1.13
CA LEU A 180 -6.41 18.80 -1.85
C LEU A 180 -5.76 20.19 -1.93
N ARG A 181 -6.52 21.28 -2.13
CA ARG A 181 -6.02 22.64 -2.11
C ARG A 181 -5.41 23.02 -0.76
N ASP A 182 -6.05 22.65 0.34
CA ASP A 182 -5.55 23.00 1.69
C ASP A 182 -4.24 22.26 1.98
N VAL A 183 -4.10 21.00 1.57
CA VAL A 183 -2.83 20.27 1.64
C VAL A 183 -1.75 20.94 0.80
N LEU A 184 -2.04 21.32 -0.44
CA LEU A 184 -1.08 21.96 -1.33
C LEU A 184 -0.64 23.36 -0.84
N LYS A 185 -1.50 24.10 -0.16
CA LYS A 185 -1.13 25.38 0.46
C LYS A 185 -0.09 25.21 1.57
N GLY A 186 -0.10 24.09 2.28
CA GLY A 186 0.88 23.75 3.31
C GLY A 186 2.23 23.24 2.79
N MET A 187 2.31 22.88 1.50
CA MET A 187 3.55 22.36 0.91
C MET A 187 4.48 23.49 0.50
N SER A 188 5.80 23.34 0.63
CA SER A 188 6.76 24.31 0.05
C SER A 188 6.70 24.29 -1.49
N PRO A 189 7.13 25.38 -2.19
CA PRO A 189 7.21 25.35 -3.65
C PRO A 189 8.06 24.21 -4.19
N LEU A 190 9.18 23.92 -3.56
CA LEU A 190 10.03 22.80 -3.92
C LEU A 190 9.29 21.46 -3.81
N LEU A 191 8.52 21.25 -2.74
CA LEU A 191 7.75 20.03 -2.55
C LEU A 191 6.64 19.89 -3.60
N LEU A 192 6.00 20.99 -3.99
CA LEU A 192 5.04 21.00 -5.11
C LEU A 192 5.69 20.61 -6.43
N LEU A 193 6.85 21.20 -6.76
CA LEU A 193 7.59 20.86 -7.97
C LEU A 193 8.05 19.41 -7.96
N ASN A 194 8.51 18.90 -6.81
CA ASN A 194 8.85 17.49 -6.64
C ASN A 194 7.65 16.56 -6.86
N SER A 195 6.45 16.98 -6.48
CA SER A 195 5.23 16.20 -6.76
C SER A 195 4.93 16.09 -8.26
N LEU A 196 5.36 17.06 -9.07
CA LEU A 196 5.23 17.02 -10.52
C LEU A 196 6.23 16.06 -11.17
N SER A 197 7.41 15.88 -10.58
CA SER A 197 8.43 14.94 -11.09
C SER A 197 7.90 13.51 -11.17
N ILE A 198 7.03 13.12 -10.22
CA ILE A 198 6.41 11.79 -10.17
C ILE A 198 5.47 11.56 -11.37
N ARG A 199 4.95 12.62 -11.98
CA ARG A 199 4.05 12.55 -13.14
C ARG A 199 4.78 12.48 -14.48
N LEU A 200 6.10 12.72 -14.47
CA LEU A 200 6.89 12.68 -15.69
C LEU A 200 6.86 11.28 -16.29
N ASN A 201 6.43 11.18 -17.54
CA ASN A 201 6.63 9.98 -18.33
C ASN A 201 8.07 9.97 -18.87
N GLY A 202 8.98 9.36 -18.12
CA GLY A 202 10.41 9.31 -18.45
C GLY A 202 10.67 8.80 -19.87
N PRO A 203 10.12 7.66 -20.33
CA PRO A 203 10.28 7.18 -21.72
C PRO A 203 9.89 8.21 -22.79
N LYS A 204 8.85 9.03 -22.56
CA LYS A 204 8.47 10.10 -23.49
C LYS A 204 9.38 11.33 -23.42
N ALA A 205 10.22 11.43 -22.41
CA ALA A 205 11.17 12.52 -22.24
C ALA A 205 12.57 12.23 -22.83
N ILE A 206 12.74 11.13 -23.57
CA ILE A 206 14.00 10.81 -24.24
C ILE A 206 14.42 12.00 -25.13
N ASN A 207 15.68 12.38 -25.05
CA ASN A 207 16.30 13.49 -25.77
C ASN A 207 15.75 14.90 -25.46
N LYS A 208 14.86 15.04 -24.48
CA LYS A 208 14.38 16.33 -24.01
C LYS A 208 15.27 16.85 -22.88
N LYS A 209 15.66 18.13 -22.98
CA LYS A 209 16.44 18.83 -21.94
C LYS A 209 15.92 20.24 -21.81
N PHE A 210 15.67 20.66 -20.58
CA PHE A 210 15.37 22.05 -20.25
C PHE A 210 15.78 22.38 -18.80
N SER A 211 15.92 23.66 -18.53
CA SER A 211 16.05 24.17 -17.16
C SER A 211 15.16 25.43 -17.01
N ILE A 212 14.46 25.53 -15.89
CA ILE A 212 13.50 26.59 -15.58
C ILE A 212 13.77 27.08 -14.18
N ASN A 213 13.86 28.37 -14.00
CA ASN A 213 13.83 29.02 -12.69
C ASN A 213 12.41 29.48 -12.36
N TRP A 214 11.95 29.14 -11.16
CA TRP A 214 10.65 29.51 -10.62
C TRP A 214 10.84 30.52 -9.51
N LYS A 215 10.37 31.75 -9.73
CA LYS A 215 10.35 32.84 -8.72
C LYS A 215 8.93 32.95 -8.18
N ILE A 216 8.76 32.75 -6.88
CA ILE A 216 7.46 32.81 -6.25
C ILE A 216 7.14 34.25 -5.87
N LYS A 217 6.07 34.81 -6.46
CA LYS A 217 5.64 36.18 -6.16
C LYS A 217 5.29 36.34 -4.69
N ASN A 218 5.66 37.49 -4.11
CA ASN A 218 5.39 37.84 -2.73
C ASN A 218 6.11 36.97 -1.69
N SER A 219 7.14 36.26 -2.11
CA SER A 219 8.07 35.54 -1.22
C SER A 219 9.49 35.63 -1.81
N ASN A 220 10.47 35.29 -0.99
CA ASN A 220 11.87 35.21 -1.44
C ASN A 220 12.22 33.78 -1.93
N GLU A 221 11.22 32.91 -2.12
CA GLU A 221 11.44 31.55 -2.53
C GLU A 221 11.73 31.46 -4.04
N ILE A 222 12.82 30.82 -4.35
CA ILE A 222 13.27 30.55 -5.72
C ILE A 222 13.62 29.07 -5.79
N CYS A 223 13.10 28.40 -6.80
CA CYS A 223 13.47 27.03 -7.11
C CYS A 223 13.88 26.92 -8.57
N HIS A 224 14.61 25.88 -8.92
CA HIS A 224 14.82 25.54 -10.32
C HIS A 224 14.48 24.09 -10.59
N SER A 225 14.03 23.84 -11.81
CA SER A 225 13.71 22.51 -12.34
C SER A 225 14.61 22.22 -13.53
N GLU A 226 15.27 21.08 -13.53
CA GLU A 226 16.10 20.61 -14.63
C GLU A 226 15.56 19.26 -15.14
N LEU A 227 15.22 19.17 -16.41
CA LEU A 227 14.95 17.92 -17.10
C LEU A 227 16.20 17.48 -17.85
N SER A 228 16.74 16.33 -17.48
CA SER A 228 17.83 15.69 -18.18
C SER A 228 17.76 14.17 -17.97
N ASN A 229 18.24 13.39 -18.91
CA ASN A 229 18.26 11.92 -18.81
C ASN A 229 16.90 11.32 -18.40
N CYS A 230 15.81 11.90 -18.90
CA CYS A 230 14.43 11.47 -18.60
C CYS A 230 14.00 11.66 -17.13
N VAL A 231 14.70 12.47 -16.35
CA VAL A 231 14.43 12.76 -14.95
C VAL A 231 14.24 14.26 -14.74
N LEU A 232 13.19 14.65 -14.02
CA LEU A 232 12.96 16.03 -13.59
C LEU A 232 13.44 16.19 -12.16
N VAL A 233 14.50 16.99 -11.99
CA VAL A 233 15.11 17.30 -10.69
C VAL A 233 14.77 18.72 -10.30
N ASN A 234 14.28 18.92 -9.08
CA ASN A 234 13.99 20.25 -8.55
C ASN A 234 14.89 20.53 -7.35
N ARG A 235 15.35 21.77 -7.24
CA ARG A 235 16.21 22.22 -6.13
C ARG A 235 15.86 23.66 -5.76
N ASP A 236 16.19 24.06 -4.53
CA ASP A 236 16.15 25.44 -4.12
C ASP A 236 17.25 26.24 -4.82
N GLY A 237 16.96 27.55 -5.00
CA GLY A 237 17.90 28.47 -5.62
C GLY A 237 17.70 28.64 -7.12
N ILE A 238 18.62 29.41 -7.74
CA ILE A 238 18.60 29.76 -9.15
C ILE A 238 19.66 28.97 -9.92
N ASP A 239 19.29 28.44 -11.07
CA ASP A 239 20.27 27.95 -12.04
C ASP A 239 20.61 29.08 -13.04
N PRO A 240 21.84 29.61 -13.03
CA PRO A 240 22.24 30.66 -13.95
C PRO A 240 22.23 30.25 -15.42
N ARG A 241 22.22 28.96 -15.70
CA ARG A 241 22.17 28.37 -17.05
C ARG A 241 20.74 28.20 -17.57
N ALA A 242 19.74 28.41 -16.69
CA ALA A 242 18.33 28.24 -17.10
C ALA A 242 17.92 29.25 -18.13
N LYS A 243 17.38 28.79 -19.25
CA LYS A 243 16.90 29.62 -20.34
C LYS A 243 15.52 30.23 -20.08
N VAL A 244 14.77 29.66 -19.14
CA VAL A 244 13.41 30.10 -18.81
C VAL A 244 13.34 30.54 -17.37
N ASN A 245 12.72 31.69 -17.14
CA ASN A 245 12.43 32.21 -15.81
C ASN A 245 10.94 32.47 -15.69
N ILE A 246 10.28 31.81 -14.76
CA ILE A 246 8.85 31.93 -14.52
C ILE A 246 8.62 32.65 -13.18
N ASN A 247 7.84 33.74 -13.24
CA ASN A 247 7.35 34.43 -12.06
C ASN A 247 5.90 34.03 -11.81
N ILE A 248 5.64 33.21 -10.78
CA ILE A 248 4.35 32.62 -10.51
C ILE A 248 3.89 32.92 -9.07
N SER A 249 2.60 33.12 -8.87
CA SER A 249 2.06 33.18 -7.52
C SER A 249 1.94 31.79 -6.91
N ARG A 250 1.92 31.70 -5.60
CA ARG A 250 1.75 30.46 -4.87
C ARG A 250 0.47 29.71 -5.27
N ASP A 251 -0.63 30.45 -5.41
CA ASP A 251 -1.92 29.86 -5.80
C ASP A 251 -1.87 29.26 -7.21
N LYS A 252 -1.29 30.00 -8.17
CA LYS A 252 -1.13 29.49 -9.54
C LYS A 252 -0.21 28.29 -9.64
N LEU A 253 0.87 28.23 -8.84
CA LEU A 253 1.72 27.06 -8.77
C LEU A 253 0.93 25.84 -8.23
N SER A 254 0.06 26.05 -7.25
CA SER A 254 -0.82 25.01 -6.73
C SER A 254 -1.87 24.58 -7.78
N GLU A 255 -2.44 25.49 -8.53
CA GLU A 255 -3.38 25.19 -9.64
C GLU A 255 -2.70 24.40 -10.75
N TYR A 256 -1.47 24.76 -11.10
CA TYR A 256 -0.63 24.01 -12.05
C TYR A 256 -0.34 22.57 -11.52
N ALA A 257 0.04 22.47 -10.25
CA ALA A 257 0.25 21.17 -9.63
C ALA A 257 -1.01 20.30 -9.58
N LEU A 258 -2.19 20.91 -9.57
CA LEU A 258 -3.49 20.22 -9.67
C LEU A 258 -3.89 19.87 -11.12
N GLY A 259 -3.18 20.39 -12.13
CA GLY A 259 -3.57 20.28 -13.54
C GLY A 259 -4.85 21.05 -13.86
N GLN A 260 -5.06 22.18 -13.18
CA GLN A 260 -6.21 23.09 -13.41
C GLN A 260 -5.86 24.21 -14.40
N ILE A 261 -4.60 24.47 -14.60
CA ILE A 261 -4.03 25.37 -15.61
C ILE A 261 -2.85 24.69 -16.29
N ASP A 262 -2.59 25.06 -17.55
CA ASP A 262 -1.45 24.64 -18.37
C ASP A 262 -0.25 25.58 -18.22
#